data_63d8e73374cc6e6d834d55d5d0d8ef70
#
_entry.id   63d8e73374cc6e6d834d55d5d0d8ef70
#
_cell.length_a   1.000
_cell.length_b   1.000
_cell.length_c   1.000
_cell.angle_alpha   90.00
_cell.angle_beta   90.00
_cell.angle_gamma   90.00
#
_symmetry.space_group_name_H-M   'P 1'
#
loop_
_entity.id
_entity.type
_entity.pdbx_description
1 polymer ?
#
loop_
_entity_poly.entity_id
_entity_poly.type
_entity_poly.pdbx_seq_one_letter_code
_entity_poly.pdbx_strand_id
1 'polypeptide(L)'
;MLTDAHKRHLSNILQPVSPPRELHNVYTEDQRRRLLDVVHSGAWKLIIAQHFPNAEALIATFAGGFPEGFEPTLDMFLTPTFRGFYANYSTCMFPEIQDTFYNPTFLEYAKSYWNADYAKPQMMLFNVNGPCGNKDPGHLDSPSFRGVRYENSPTWLCSIMGRSGLFQDYLIKMAQVITWFSHDPNSGFTYWPKGPLEKPARLQPPVYNRGVVVQNEMLVHRGEANGPVERQNPKGLGFDSLFSGEPGNPDGWLVKTGDQVIERYHTDDLRFLVHWSAEVFEDYAELKKNMDGSDNLTYDQVFDTLIKDVRSRGIQIETPTDPLNDPAFIKALNDAYDYGGPAEYPADAPRELVAA
;
A
#
# COMPACT_ATOMS: atom_id res chain seq x y z
N MET A 1 18.15 -1.45 -20.85
CA MET A 1 17.33 -0.35 -20.30
C MET A 1 16.07 -0.22 -21.13
N LEU A 2 14.93 -0.01 -20.49
CA LEU A 2 13.67 0.22 -21.18
C LEU A 2 13.74 1.54 -21.96
N THR A 3 13.13 1.56 -23.15
CA THR A 3 12.99 2.80 -23.93
C THR A 3 11.97 3.74 -23.27
N ASP A 4 12.07 5.05 -23.51
CA ASP A 4 11.09 6.02 -23.01
C ASP A 4 9.67 5.72 -23.52
N ALA A 5 9.55 5.19 -24.74
CA ALA A 5 8.27 4.75 -25.29
C ALA A 5 7.65 3.62 -24.46
N HIS A 6 8.47 2.66 -24.00
CA HIS A 6 7.97 1.56 -23.18
C HIS A 6 7.60 2.02 -21.77
N LYS A 7 8.41 2.88 -21.13
CA LYS A 7 8.06 3.49 -19.83
C LYS A 7 6.74 4.25 -19.91
N ARG A 8 6.52 5.00 -20.98
CA ARG A 8 5.26 5.71 -21.24
C ARG A 8 4.08 4.74 -21.41
N HIS A 9 4.29 3.63 -22.11
CA HIS A 9 3.29 2.58 -22.23
C HIS A 9 2.91 2.01 -20.87
N LEU A 10 3.89 1.64 -20.02
CA LEU A 10 3.63 1.15 -18.66
C LEU A 10 2.93 2.22 -17.80
N SER A 11 3.35 3.48 -17.90
CA SER A 11 2.69 4.58 -17.19
C SER A 11 1.21 4.72 -17.57
N ASN A 12 0.87 4.51 -18.84
CA ASN A 12 -0.51 4.57 -19.32
C ASN A 12 -1.38 3.39 -18.82
N ILE A 13 -0.76 2.25 -18.51
CA ILE A 13 -1.46 1.11 -17.87
C ILE A 13 -1.80 1.45 -16.40
N LEU A 14 -0.93 2.20 -15.73
CA LEU A 14 -1.03 2.53 -14.30
C LEU A 14 -1.96 3.73 -14.07
N GLN A 15 -3.23 3.54 -14.44
CA GLN A 15 -4.29 4.51 -14.23
C GLN A 15 -5.50 3.81 -13.59
N PRO A 16 -6.09 4.39 -12.55
CA PRO A 16 -7.28 3.82 -11.93
C PRO A 16 -8.48 3.91 -12.89
N VAL A 17 -9.47 3.04 -12.70
CA VAL A 17 -10.70 3.03 -13.50
C VAL A 17 -11.45 4.36 -13.47
N SER A 18 -11.32 5.10 -12.38
CA SER A 18 -11.89 6.42 -12.15
C SER A 18 -10.95 7.24 -11.31
N PRO A 19 -10.90 8.57 -11.44
CA PRO A 19 -10.12 9.40 -10.52
C PRO A 19 -10.55 9.19 -9.07
N PRO A 20 -9.63 9.32 -8.10
CA PRO A 20 -9.97 9.27 -6.68
C PRO A 20 -11.11 10.23 -6.35
N ARG A 21 -12.11 9.73 -5.61
CA ARG A 21 -13.26 10.51 -5.16
C ARG A 21 -13.08 10.91 -3.71
N GLU A 22 -12.96 12.19 -3.46
CA GLU A 22 -12.78 12.71 -2.10
C GLU A 22 -14.06 12.54 -1.27
N LEU A 23 -13.88 12.18 0.00
CA LEU A 23 -14.92 12.01 1.01
C LEU A 23 -14.66 12.90 2.22
N HIS A 24 -15.73 13.39 2.85
CA HIS A 24 -15.68 14.18 4.08
C HIS A 24 -16.56 13.54 5.15
N ASN A 25 -16.15 13.66 6.42
CA ASN A 25 -16.86 13.10 7.57
C ASN A 25 -17.19 11.62 7.38
N VAL A 26 -16.14 10.84 7.04
CA VAL A 26 -16.25 9.42 6.62
C VAL A 26 -16.78 8.53 7.75
N TYR A 27 -16.30 8.77 8.98
CA TYR A 27 -16.72 8.07 10.19
C TYR A 27 -17.39 9.04 11.16
N THR A 28 -18.32 8.53 11.97
CA THR A 28 -18.80 9.26 13.15
C THR A 28 -17.71 9.30 14.22
N GLU A 29 -17.80 10.24 15.16
CA GLU A 29 -16.83 10.33 16.25
C GLU A 29 -16.86 9.07 17.13
N ASP A 30 -18.03 8.45 17.32
CA ASP A 30 -18.13 7.17 18.04
C ASP A 30 -17.42 6.03 17.30
N GLN A 31 -17.58 5.93 15.99
CA GLN A 31 -16.85 4.95 15.18
C GLN A 31 -15.34 5.16 15.27
N ARG A 32 -14.88 6.42 15.12
CA ARG A 32 -13.46 6.77 15.26
C ARG A 32 -12.90 6.35 16.63
N ARG A 33 -13.63 6.68 17.71
CA ARG A 33 -13.22 6.32 19.07
C ARG A 33 -13.09 4.80 19.22
N ARG A 34 -14.09 4.02 18.79
CA ARG A 34 -14.04 2.53 18.87
C ARG A 34 -12.87 1.95 18.04
N LEU A 35 -12.57 2.52 16.87
CA LEU A 35 -11.41 2.13 16.07
C LEU A 35 -10.09 2.40 16.83
N LEU A 36 -9.95 3.57 17.45
CA LEU A 36 -8.77 3.89 18.27
C LEU A 36 -8.68 3.04 19.53
N ASP A 37 -9.78 2.74 20.19
CA ASP A 37 -9.81 1.86 21.38
C ASP A 37 -9.24 0.47 21.06
N VAL A 38 -9.56 -0.09 19.90
CA VAL A 38 -8.97 -1.34 19.41
C VAL A 38 -7.46 -1.20 19.24
N VAL A 39 -6.99 -0.12 18.60
CA VAL A 39 -5.54 0.11 18.43
C VAL A 39 -4.84 0.28 19.77
N HIS A 40 -5.45 1.04 20.69
CA HIS A 40 -4.90 1.32 22.01
C HIS A 40 -4.76 0.06 22.88
N SER A 41 -5.65 -0.92 22.70
CA SER A 41 -5.65 -2.18 23.46
C SER A 41 -4.60 -3.20 23.01
N GLY A 42 -3.98 -2.99 21.82
CA GLY A 42 -3.03 -3.91 21.20
C GLY A 42 -1.59 -3.45 21.27
N ALA A 43 -0.72 -4.28 20.66
CA ALA A 43 0.69 -3.95 20.43
C ALA A 43 1.02 -4.27 18.95
N TRP A 44 1.51 -3.26 18.21
CA TRP A 44 1.56 -3.30 16.75
C TRP A 44 2.98 -3.12 16.25
N LYS A 45 3.37 -3.95 15.29
CA LYS A 45 4.71 -3.93 14.69
C LYS A 45 4.83 -2.84 13.64
N LEU A 46 6.06 -2.43 13.38
CA LEU A 46 6.39 -1.64 12.20
C LEU A 46 5.89 -2.34 10.93
N ILE A 47 5.35 -1.57 9.98
CA ILE A 47 4.90 -2.10 8.69
C ILE A 47 6.04 -2.85 7.98
N ILE A 48 7.26 -2.31 8.02
CA ILE A 48 8.43 -2.91 7.39
C ILE A 48 8.75 -4.30 7.98
N ALA A 49 8.55 -4.49 9.28
CA ALA A 49 8.76 -5.77 9.97
C ALA A 49 7.69 -6.83 9.66
N GLN A 50 6.62 -6.45 8.95
CA GLN A 50 5.61 -7.39 8.45
C GLN A 50 5.92 -7.87 7.02
N HIS A 51 6.74 -7.11 6.28
CA HIS A 51 7.10 -7.42 4.90
C HIS A 51 8.45 -8.13 4.77
N PHE A 52 9.34 -7.99 5.75
CA PHE A 52 10.67 -8.59 5.74
C PHE A 52 10.87 -9.45 7.00
N PRO A 53 11.52 -10.60 6.88
CA PRO A 53 11.75 -11.49 8.02
C PRO A 53 12.74 -10.93 9.04
N ASN A 54 13.67 -10.07 8.62
CA ASN A 54 14.71 -9.45 9.45
C ASN A 54 15.31 -8.21 8.75
N ALA A 55 16.15 -7.50 9.49
CA ALA A 55 16.81 -6.28 9.02
C ALA A 55 17.77 -6.55 7.84
N GLU A 56 18.46 -7.68 7.85
CA GLU A 56 19.40 -8.06 6.80
C GLU A 56 18.69 -8.26 5.45
N ALA A 57 17.54 -8.92 5.46
CA ALA A 57 16.72 -9.11 4.26
C ALA A 57 16.18 -7.78 3.70
N LEU A 58 15.80 -6.86 4.59
CA LEU A 58 15.39 -5.51 4.22
C LEU A 58 16.54 -4.76 3.54
N ILE A 59 17.69 -4.67 4.18
CA ILE A 59 18.87 -3.97 3.66
C ILE A 59 19.30 -4.57 2.31
N ALA A 60 19.39 -5.90 2.23
CA ALA A 60 19.78 -6.59 1.00
C ALA A 60 18.85 -6.30 -0.18
N THR A 61 17.55 -6.16 0.07
CA THR A 61 16.56 -5.83 -0.97
C THR A 61 16.81 -4.46 -1.60
N PHE A 62 17.23 -3.48 -0.80
CA PHE A 62 17.42 -2.11 -1.25
C PHE A 62 18.88 -1.75 -1.57
N ALA A 63 19.84 -2.59 -1.22
CA ALA A 63 21.29 -2.32 -1.40
C ALA A 63 21.68 -2.00 -2.85
N GLY A 64 21.03 -2.65 -3.83
CA GLY A 64 21.27 -2.40 -5.26
C GLY A 64 20.83 -1.03 -5.78
N GLY A 65 20.08 -0.27 -4.99
CA GLY A 65 19.64 1.11 -5.32
C GLY A 65 20.61 2.19 -4.88
N PHE A 66 21.71 1.83 -4.17
CA PHE A 66 22.71 2.76 -3.67
C PHE A 66 23.98 2.75 -4.54
N PRO A 67 24.77 3.82 -4.54
CA PRO A 67 26.06 3.86 -5.22
C PRO A 67 27.01 2.75 -4.77
N GLU A 68 27.89 2.32 -5.66
CA GLU A 68 28.93 1.33 -5.33
C GLU A 68 29.80 1.82 -4.15
N GLY A 69 30.00 0.94 -3.15
CA GLY A 69 30.74 1.27 -1.92
C GLY A 69 29.94 1.97 -0.82
N PHE A 70 28.65 2.25 -1.05
CA PHE A 70 27.77 2.76 -0.02
C PHE A 70 27.19 1.60 0.80
N GLU A 71 27.33 1.66 2.13
CA GLU A 71 26.77 0.68 3.05
C GLU A 71 25.49 1.24 3.72
N PRO A 72 24.29 0.84 3.24
CA PRO A 72 23.05 1.30 3.85
C PRO A 72 22.88 0.74 5.25
N THR A 73 22.45 1.59 6.17
CA THR A 73 22.13 1.21 7.55
C THR A 73 20.62 1.04 7.74
N LEU A 74 20.20 0.27 8.75
CA LEU A 74 18.80 0.02 9.05
C LEU A 74 18.01 1.31 9.27
N ASP A 75 18.58 2.28 9.97
CA ASP A 75 17.94 3.58 10.30
C ASP A 75 17.47 4.35 9.05
N MET A 76 18.11 4.10 7.90
CA MET A 76 17.72 4.76 6.64
C MET A 76 16.36 4.30 6.12
N PHE A 77 15.90 3.11 6.54
CA PHE A 77 14.66 2.50 6.07
C PHE A 77 13.54 2.56 7.11
N LEU A 78 13.89 2.76 8.39
CA LEU A 78 12.90 2.76 9.45
C LEU A 78 12.16 4.11 9.52
N THR A 79 10.85 4.01 9.61
CA THR A 79 9.95 5.10 9.95
C THR A 79 8.99 4.62 11.04
N PRO A 80 8.53 5.48 11.95
CA PRO A 80 7.59 5.10 13.01
C PRO A 80 6.17 4.89 12.43
N THR A 81 6.06 3.92 11.51
CA THR A 81 4.82 3.53 10.85
C THR A 81 4.44 2.13 11.28
N PHE A 82 3.35 2.03 12.02
CA PHE A 82 2.85 0.78 12.60
C PHE A 82 1.56 0.36 11.94
N ARG A 83 1.36 -0.95 11.74
CA ARG A 83 0.18 -1.50 11.07
C ARG A 83 -0.47 -2.60 11.89
N GLY A 84 -1.80 -2.63 11.87
CA GLY A 84 -2.61 -3.75 12.30
C GLY A 84 -3.85 -3.92 11.44
N PHE A 85 -4.59 -4.99 11.71
CA PHE A 85 -5.79 -5.35 10.97
C PHE A 85 -6.99 -5.35 11.88
N TYR A 86 -8.08 -4.74 11.45
CA TYR A 86 -9.41 -4.83 12.04
C TYR A 86 -10.21 -6.00 11.47
N ALA A 87 -10.01 -6.26 10.18
CA ALA A 87 -10.67 -7.32 9.45
C ALA A 87 -9.77 -7.84 8.33
N ASN A 88 -9.87 -9.13 8.05
CA ASN A 88 -9.18 -9.76 6.93
C ASN A 88 -10.01 -10.94 6.41
N TYR A 89 -9.85 -11.31 5.14
CA TYR A 89 -10.59 -12.40 4.49
C TYR A 89 -12.11 -12.28 4.73
N SER A 90 -12.65 -11.08 4.55
CA SER A 90 -14.06 -10.74 4.77
C SER A 90 -14.58 -10.96 6.21
N THR A 91 -13.69 -11.12 7.18
CA THR A 91 -14.03 -11.36 8.59
C THR A 91 -13.53 -10.23 9.47
N CYS A 92 -14.44 -9.56 10.18
CA CYS A 92 -14.10 -8.59 11.22
C CYS A 92 -13.69 -9.31 12.51
N MET A 93 -12.51 -8.94 13.05
CA MET A 93 -11.92 -9.58 14.22
C MET A 93 -12.40 -8.99 15.55
N PHE A 94 -13.05 -7.82 15.52
CA PHE A 94 -13.45 -7.06 16.70
C PHE A 94 -14.96 -6.76 16.63
N PRO A 95 -15.77 -7.36 17.55
CA PRO A 95 -17.22 -7.18 17.54
C PRO A 95 -17.69 -5.72 17.62
N GLU A 96 -16.92 -4.87 18.32
CA GLU A 96 -17.24 -3.46 18.59
C GLU A 96 -17.17 -2.56 17.36
N ILE A 97 -16.56 -3.03 16.24
CA ILE A 97 -16.39 -2.24 15.00
C ILE A 97 -16.98 -2.92 13.77
N GLN A 98 -17.85 -3.93 13.95
CA GLN A 98 -18.48 -4.65 12.81
C GLN A 98 -19.26 -3.72 11.90
N ASP A 99 -19.94 -2.71 12.43
CA ASP A 99 -20.68 -1.70 11.66
C ASP A 99 -19.80 -0.81 10.81
N THR A 100 -18.52 -0.66 11.16
CA THR A 100 -17.54 0.07 10.35
C THR A 100 -16.98 -0.78 9.21
N PHE A 101 -16.79 -2.08 9.45
CA PHE A 101 -16.30 -3.00 8.43
C PHE A 101 -17.40 -3.43 7.45
N TYR A 102 -18.56 -3.88 7.94
CA TYR A 102 -19.71 -4.26 7.12
C TYR A 102 -20.57 -3.04 6.77
N ASN A 103 -19.93 -1.95 6.36
CA ASN A 103 -20.56 -0.66 6.12
C ASN A 103 -21.30 -0.61 4.76
N PRO A 104 -22.64 -0.53 4.73
CA PRO A 104 -23.39 -0.50 3.47
C PRO A 104 -23.04 0.70 2.58
N THR A 105 -22.74 1.85 3.19
CA THR A 105 -22.36 3.06 2.45
C THR A 105 -21.04 2.87 1.70
N PHE A 106 -20.07 2.20 2.33
CA PHE A 106 -18.78 1.90 1.67
C PHE A 106 -18.94 0.89 0.52
N LEU A 107 -19.86 -0.08 0.67
CA LEU A 107 -20.19 -0.99 -0.42
C LEU A 107 -20.82 -0.25 -1.61
N GLU A 108 -21.71 0.72 -1.36
CA GLU A 108 -22.26 1.56 -2.43
C GLU A 108 -21.19 2.47 -3.07
N TYR A 109 -20.23 2.99 -2.29
CA TYR A 109 -19.10 3.72 -2.86
C TYR A 109 -18.25 2.81 -3.77
N ALA A 110 -17.96 1.59 -3.34
CA ALA A 110 -17.19 0.63 -4.12
C ALA A 110 -17.88 0.27 -5.43
N LYS A 111 -19.18 -0.07 -5.38
CA LYS A 111 -19.97 -0.38 -6.56
C LYS A 111 -20.05 0.83 -7.52
N SER A 112 -20.34 2.01 -7.01
CA SER A 112 -20.46 3.22 -7.84
C SER A 112 -19.15 3.67 -8.46
N TYR A 113 -18.01 3.39 -7.81
CA TYR A 113 -16.69 3.70 -8.32
C TYR A 113 -16.35 2.89 -9.58
N TRP A 114 -16.78 1.63 -9.63
CA TRP A 114 -16.58 0.70 -10.72
C TRP A 114 -17.77 0.61 -11.70
N ASN A 115 -18.92 1.25 -11.39
CA ASN A 115 -20.19 1.04 -12.07
C ASN A 115 -20.58 -0.46 -12.11
N ALA A 116 -20.60 -1.09 -10.94
CA ALA A 116 -20.74 -2.53 -10.74
C ALA A 116 -21.95 -2.88 -9.88
N ASP A 117 -22.46 -4.11 -10.05
CA ASP A 117 -23.65 -4.59 -9.33
C ASP A 117 -23.32 -5.15 -7.95
N TYR A 118 -22.11 -5.73 -7.77
CA TYR A 118 -21.75 -6.46 -6.57
C TYR A 118 -20.45 -5.94 -5.95
N ALA A 119 -20.42 -5.89 -4.62
CA ALA A 119 -19.21 -5.64 -3.84
C ALA A 119 -19.23 -6.50 -2.56
N LYS A 120 -18.03 -6.95 -2.14
CA LYS A 120 -17.82 -7.77 -0.95
C LYS A 120 -16.68 -7.16 -0.13
N PRO A 121 -16.89 -6.79 1.16
CA PRO A 121 -15.82 -6.27 1.99
C PRO A 121 -14.75 -7.34 2.15
N GLN A 122 -13.49 -6.98 1.96
CA GLN A 122 -12.36 -7.92 1.97
C GLN A 122 -11.46 -7.73 3.19
N MET A 123 -11.04 -6.51 3.45
CA MET A 123 -10.06 -6.19 4.46
C MET A 123 -10.32 -4.81 5.06
N MET A 124 -9.93 -4.63 6.31
CA MET A 124 -9.83 -3.33 6.96
C MET A 124 -8.58 -3.31 7.83
N LEU A 125 -7.64 -2.45 7.50
CA LEU A 125 -6.42 -2.27 8.27
C LEU A 125 -6.28 -0.82 8.73
N PHE A 126 -5.34 -0.59 9.63
CA PHE A 126 -4.90 0.74 10.01
C PHE A 126 -3.39 0.88 9.90
N ASN A 127 -2.95 2.09 9.60
CA ASN A 127 -1.58 2.53 9.81
C ASN A 127 -1.59 3.69 10.79
N VAL A 128 -0.64 3.68 11.74
CA VAL A 128 -0.38 4.80 12.63
C VAL A 128 1.03 5.28 12.36
N ASN A 129 1.14 6.55 11.98
CA ASN A 129 2.43 7.18 11.75
C ASN A 129 2.69 8.19 12.87
N GLY A 130 3.78 8.03 13.60
CA GLY A 130 4.40 9.11 14.34
C GLY A 130 5.03 10.13 13.38
N PRO A 131 5.59 11.23 13.89
CA PRO A 131 6.36 12.15 13.07
C PRO A 131 7.44 11.44 12.27
N CYS A 132 7.40 11.58 10.94
CA CYS A 132 8.33 10.93 10.02
C CYS A 132 8.48 11.73 8.73
N GLY A 133 9.64 11.58 8.08
CA GLY A 133 9.91 12.16 6.78
C GLY A 133 9.16 11.44 5.65
N ASN A 134 9.22 12.03 4.47
CA ASN A 134 8.59 11.50 3.27
C ASN A 134 9.62 10.77 2.41
N LYS A 135 9.91 9.52 2.76
CA LYS A 135 10.88 8.68 2.05
C LYS A 135 10.28 7.85 0.91
N ASP A 136 8.95 7.70 0.90
CA ASP A 136 8.23 6.93 -0.11
C ASP A 136 8.28 7.63 -1.48
N PRO A 137 8.85 6.99 -2.53
CA PRO A 137 8.88 7.56 -3.88
C PRO A 137 7.53 7.55 -4.58
N GLY A 138 6.54 6.87 -4.02
CA GLY A 138 5.30 6.49 -4.66
C GLY A 138 5.31 5.01 -5.04
N HIS A 139 4.23 4.32 -4.70
CA HIS A 139 4.06 2.90 -4.90
C HIS A 139 2.63 2.56 -5.39
N LEU A 140 2.44 1.34 -5.76
CA LEU A 140 1.15 0.70 -6.02
C LEU A 140 0.87 -0.29 -4.90
N ASP A 141 -0.38 -0.42 -4.49
CA ASP A 141 -0.78 -1.57 -3.71
C ASP A 141 -0.72 -2.83 -4.59
N SER A 142 -0.51 -3.99 -3.96
CA SER A 142 -0.41 -5.24 -4.70
C SER A 142 -1.77 -5.69 -5.22
N PRO A 143 -1.96 -5.85 -6.54
CA PRO A 143 -3.20 -6.37 -7.10
C PRO A 143 -3.35 -7.86 -6.82
N SER A 144 -4.57 -8.37 -6.95
CA SER A 144 -4.89 -9.79 -7.01
C SER A 144 -5.56 -10.14 -8.33
N PHE A 145 -5.32 -11.36 -8.77
CA PHE A 145 -5.91 -11.91 -10.00
C PHE A 145 -6.59 -13.23 -9.67
N ARG A 146 -7.60 -13.62 -10.44
CA ARG A 146 -8.21 -14.94 -10.29
C ARG A 146 -7.15 -16.03 -10.52
N GLY A 147 -6.90 -16.85 -9.49
CA GLY A 147 -5.87 -17.88 -9.44
C GLY A 147 -4.52 -17.44 -8.85
N VAL A 148 -4.15 -16.16 -8.92
CA VAL A 148 -2.89 -15.62 -8.36
C VAL A 148 -3.17 -14.39 -7.51
N ARG A 149 -3.32 -14.60 -6.22
CA ARG A 149 -3.73 -13.55 -5.26
C ARG A 149 -2.57 -13.16 -4.36
N TYR A 150 -2.50 -11.89 -3.96
CA TYR A 150 -1.44 -11.40 -3.08
C TYR A 150 -1.42 -12.11 -1.71
N GLU A 151 -2.55 -12.71 -1.30
CA GLU A 151 -2.65 -13.45 -0.03
C GLU A 151 -1.91 -14.80 -0.05
N ASN A 152 -1.68 -15.37 -1.21
CA ASN A 152 -1.08 -16.71 -1.37
C ASN A 152 0.00 -16.80 -2.46
N SER A 153 0.39 -15.67 -3.02
CA SER A 153 1.40 -15.59 -4.08
C SER A 153 2.45 -14.54 -3.72
N PRO A 154 3.68 -14.65 -4.23
CA PRO A 154 4.70 -13.65 -3.97
C PRO A 154 4.27 -12.25 -4.45
N THR A 155 4.42 -11.25 -3.60
CA THR A 155 4.06 -9.86 -3.89
C THR A 155 4.70 -9.34 -5.18
N TRP A 156 5.96 -9.73 -5.46
CA TRP A 156 6.65 -9.32 -6.67
C TRP A 156 5.93 -9.78 -7.95
N LEU A 157 5.38 -11.00 -7.94
CA LEU A 157 4.67 -11.55 -9.10
C LEU A 157 3.36 -10.80 -9.35
N CYS A 158 2.54 -10.61 -8.31
CA CYS A 158 1.31 -9.82 -8.39
C CYS A 158 1.59 -8.39 -8.89
N SER A 159 2.65 -7.76 -8.39
CA SER A 159 3.06 -6.42 -8.80
C SER A 159 3.49 -6.36 -10.29
N ILE A 160 4.23 -7.36 -10.76
CA ILE A 160 4.60 -7.45 -12.19
C ILE A 160 3.37 -7.69 -13.05
N MET A 161 2.48 -8.60 -12.67
CA MET A 161 1.22 -8.85 -13.39
C MET A 161 0.40 -7.55 -13.54
N GLY A 162 0.29 -6.75 -12.49
CA GLY A 162 -0.39 -5.45 -12.53
C GLY A 162 0.29 -4.46 -13.47
N ARG A 163 1.60 -4.26 -13.31
CA ARG A 163 2.38 -3.32 -14.12
C ARG A 163 2.46 -3.70 -15.59
N SER A 164 2.41 -4.99 -15.90
CA SER A 164 2.46 -5.47 -17.29
C SER A 164 1.20 -5.15 -18.10
N GLY A 165 0.05 -5.03 -17.45
CA GLY A 165 -1.26 -4.88 -18.12
C GLY A 165 -1.74 -6.12 -18.87
N LEU A 166 -1.00 -7.23 -18.82
CA LEU A 166 -1.29 -8.44 -19.63
C LEU A 166 -2.42 -9.30 -19.03
N PHE A 167 -2.82 -9.05 -17.79
CA PHE A 167 -3.75 -9.89 -17.03
C PHE A 167 -5.02 -9.16 -16.61
N GLN A 168 -5.37 -8.06 -17.30
CA GLN A 168 -6.52 -7.23 -16.93
C GLN A 168 -7.85 -8.01 -16.89
N ASP A 169 -8.05 -8.98 -17.79
CA ASP A 169 -9.24 -9.82 -17.82
C ASP A 169 -9.39 -10.72 -16.57
N TYR A 170 -8.31 -10.90 -15.83
CA TYR A 170 -8.26 -11.71 -14.60
C TYR A 170 -8.16 -10.86 -13.32
N LEU A 171 -7.99 -9.55 -13.47
CA LEU A 171 -7.85 -8.65 -12.33
C LEU A 171 -9.08 -8.74 -11.42
N ILE A 172 -8.86 -8.95 -10.14
CA ILE A 172 -9.90 -8.80 -9.12
C ILE A 172 -10.02 -7.30 -8.85
N LYS A 173 -11.12 -6.74 -9.31
CA LYS A 173 -11.42 -5.32 -9.14
C LYS A 173 -11.53 -5.00 -7.65
N MET A 174 -10.76 -4.02 -7.20
CA MET A 174 -10.78 -3.56 -5.82
C MET A 174 -11.21 -2.10 -5.75
N ALA A 175 -11.93 -1.75 -4.71
CA ALA A 175 -12.16 -0.36 -4.32
C ALA A 175 -11.81 -0.20 -2.85
N GLN A 176 -11.04 0.83 -2.54
CA GLN A 176 -10.67 1.19 -1.19
C GLN A 176 -11.40 2.46 -0.75
N VAL A 177 -11.80 2.49 0.52
CA VAL A 177 -12.15 3.71 1.25
C VAL A 177 -11.03 3.94 2.25
N ILE A 178 -10.15 4.88 1.91
CA ILE A 178 -9.02 5.24 2.77
C ILE A 178 -9.36 6.54 3.47
N THR A 179 -9.25 6.54 4.79
CA THR A 179 -9.59 7.71 5.62
C THR A 179 -8.43 8.04 6.54
N TRP A 180 -8.13 9.31 6.68
CA TRP A 180 -7.09 9.81 7.57
C TRP A 180 -7.67 10.65 8.70
N PHE A 181 -6.97 10.59 9.83
CA PHE A 181 -7.18 11.47 10.97
C PHE A 181 -5.84 12.09 11.33
N SER A 182 -5.62 13.30 10.85
CA SER A 182 -4.44 14.10 11.15
C SER A 182 -4.79 15.60 11.05
N HIS A 183 -4.38 16.36 12.06
CA HIS A 183 -4.46 17.82 12.08
C HIS A 183 -3.19 18.48 11.52
N ASP A 184 -2.16 17.71 11.23
CA ASP A 184 -0.90 18.22 10.71
C ASP A 184 -1.09 18.88 9.33
N PRO A 185 -0.66 20.14 9.16
CA PRO A 185 -0.77 20.88 7.91
C PRO A 185 0.13 20.32 6.79
N ASN A 186 1.05 19.38 7.08
CA ASN A 186 1.96 18.80 6.08
C ASN A 186 1.56 17.37 5.67
N SER A 187 0.66 16.75 6.41
CA SER A 187 0.34 15.33 6.32
C SER A 187 -0.72 15.01 5.27
N GLY A 188 -0.49 15.34 4.01
CA GLY A 188 -1.40 15.07 2.90
C GLY A 188 -1.23 13.68 2.26
N PHE A 189 -1.84 13.51 1.08
CA PHE A 189 -1.75 12.31 0.27
C PHE A 189 -1.56 12.69 -1.20
N THR A 190 -0.43 12.31 -1.77
CA THR A 190 -0.08 12.55 -3.17
C THR A 190 -0.40 11.32 -4.03
N TYR A 191 -0.93 11.52 -5.23
CA TYR A 191 -1.25 10.45 -6.17
C TYR A 191 -1.16 10.90 -7.63
N TRP A 192 -1.00 9.95 -8.57
CA TRP A 192 -0.83 10.21 -10.01
C TRP A 192 -1.99 9.59 -10.82
N PRO A 193 -3.12 10.30 -10.98
CA PRO A 193 -4.35 9.73 -11.55
C PRO A 193 -4.29 9.45 -13.05
N LYS A 194 -3.28 9.97 -13.74
CA LYS A 194 -3.04 9.77 -15.18
C LYS A 194 -1.76 9.00 -15.47
N GLY A 195 -1.25 8.29 -14.46
CA GLY A 195 0.00 7.55 -14.51
C GLY A 195 1.19 8.33 -13.94
N PRO A 196 2.24 7.62 -13.51
CA PRO A 196 3.38 8.18 -12.77
C PRO A 196 4.21 9.20 -13.56
N LEU A 197 4.16 9.20 -14.89
CA LEU A 197 4.88 10.17 -15.73
C LEU A 197 4.10 11.46 -15.96
N GLU A 198 2.88 11.55 -15.45
CA GLU A 198 2.00 12.72 -15.56
C GLU A 198 1.99 13.53 -14.25
N LYS A 199 1.33 14.68 -14.27
CA LYS A 199 1.25 15.56 -13.11
C LYS A 199 0.55 14.91 -11.93
N PRO A 200 1.10 15.01 -10.71
CA PRO A 200 0.44 14.54 -9.50
C PRO A 200 -0.79 15.39 -9.16
N ALA A 201 -1.69 14.76 -8.43
CA ALA A 201 -2.75 15.42 -7.67
C ALA A 201 -2.51 15.19 -6.17
N ARG A 202 -3.21 15.94 -5.33
CA ARG A 202 -2.98 15.92 -3.90
C ARG A 202 -4.27 16.11 -3.11
N LEU A 203 -4.53 15.21 -2.14
CA LEU A 203 -5.46 15.50 -1.07
C LEU A 203 -4.75 16.43 -0.08
N GLN A 204 -5.17 17.69 -0.06
CA GLN A 204 -4.53 18.74 0.73
C GLN A 204 -4.77 18.52 2.24
N PRO A 205 -3.73 18.64 3.07
CA PRO A 205 -3.89 18.65 4.52
C PRO A 205 -4.61 19.94 5.01
N PRO A 206 -5.18 19.92 6.24
CA PRO A 206 -5.27 18.78 7.14
C PRO A 206 -6.27 17.72 6.66
N VAL A 207 -6.00 16.45 6.97
CA VAL A 207 -6.80 15.32 6.50
C VAL A 207 -7.61 14.65 7.64
N TYR A 208 -8.18 15.46 8.54
CA TYR A 208 -8.98 14.94 9.64
C TYR A 208 -10.37 14.50 9.19
N ASN A 209 -10.66 13.20 9.37
CA ASN A 209 -11.90 12.53 8.94
C ASN A 209 -12.24 12.78 7.46
N ARG A 210 -11.20 12.91 6.66
CA ARG A 210 -11.28 13.00 5.20
C ARG A 210 -10.72 11.74 4.58
N GLY A 211 -11.30 11.33 3.46
CA GLY A 211 -10.90 10.10 2.78
C GLY A 211 -11.03 10.19 1.28
N VAL A 212 -10.70 9.09 0.64
CA VAL A 212 -10.87 8.89 -0.80
C VAL A 212 -11.47 7.52 -1.08
N VAL A 213 -12.32 7.45 -2.11
CA VAL A 213 -12.62 6.18 -2.79
C VAL A 213 -11.65 6.04 -3.94
N VAL A 214 -10.94 4.92 -4.02
CA VAL A 214 -9.80 4.79 -4.92
C VAL A 214 -9.53 3.33 -5.31
N GLN A 215 -8.78 3.14 -6.40
CA GLN A 215 -8.17 1.87 -6.81
C GLN A 215 -6.64 2.00 -6.71
N ASN A 216 -6.08 1.68 -5.55
CA ASN A 216 -4.64 1.86 -5.30
C ASN A 216 -3.74 0.86 -6.03
N GLU A 217 -4.28 -0.26 -6.48
CA GLU A 217 -3.54 -1.27 -7.25
C GLU A 217 -3.10 -0.75 -8.63
N MET A 218 -3.78 0.27 -9.15
CA MET A 218 -3.50 0.88 -10.45
C MET A 218 -3.20 2.39 -10.36
N LEU A 219 -3.18 2.94 -9.16
CA LEU A 219 -2.86 4.34 -8.89
C LEU A 219 -1.55 4.44 -8.13
N VAL A 220 -0.52 5.00 -8.76
CA VAL A 220 0.69 5.34 -8.01
C VAL A 220 0.35 6.42 -7.00
N HIS A 221 0.70 6.18 -5.74
CA HIS A 221 0.37 7.06 -4.62
C HIS A 221 1.41 7.00 -3.51
N ARG A 222 1.39 7.98 -2.60
CA ARG A 222 2.23 8.01 -1.40
C ARG A 222 1.59 8.80 -0.27
N GLY A 223 1.93 8.43 0.96
CA GLY A 223 1.76 9.29 2.12
C GLY A 223 2.84 10.38 2.14
N GLU A 224 2.52 11.55 2.68
CA GLU A 224 3.45 12.66 2.82
C GLU A 224 4.10 12.65 4.21
N ALA A 225 5.07 13.54 4.44
CA ALA A 225 5.69 13.74 5.75
C ALA A 225 4.64 14.04 6.83
N ASN A 226 4.91 13.66 8.06
CA ASN A 226 4.02 13.86 9.20
C ASN A 226 4.78 14.44 10.37
N GLY A 227 4.19 15.42 11.05
CA GLY A 227 4.67 16.01 12.29
C GLY A 227 5.84 16.96 12.12
N PRO A 228 6.30 17.54 13.25
CA PRO A 228 7.39 18.48 13.25
C PRO A 228 8.74 17.79 12.95
N VAL A 229 9.61 18.49 12.21
CA VAL A 229 10.90 17.95 11.73
C VAL A 229 11.79 17.49 12.87
N GLU A 230 11.80 18.20 14.00
CA GLU A 230 12.60 17.92 15.19
C GLU A 230 12.21 16.63 15.91
N ARG A 231 11.01 16.09 15.66
CA ARG A 231 10.52 14.82 16.24
C ARG A 231 10.49 13.67 15.23
N GLN A 232 10.89 13.92 13.99
CA GLN A 232 10.88 12.90 12.97
C GLN A 232 11.87 11.79 13.26
N ASN A 233 11.45 10.55 13.01
CA ASN A 233 12.26 9.33 13.11
C ASN A 233 12.94 9.19 14.49
N PRO A 234 12.20 8.80 15.54
CA PRO A 234 12.72 8.70 16.89
C PRO A 234 13.95 7.78 16.96
N LYS A 235 14.93 8.19 17.77
CA LYS A 235 16.15 7.41 17.99
C LYS A 235 15.84 6.09 18.70
N GLY A 236 16.51 5.02 18.28
CA GLY A 236 16.34 3.69 18.86
C GLY A 236 15.19 2.88 18.27
N LEU A 237 14.56 3.38 17.19
CA LEU A 237 13.62 2.58 16.43
C LEU A 237 14.33 1.35 15.88
N GLY A 238 13.83 0.16 16.19
CA GLY A 238 14.37 -1.14 15.78
C GLY A 238 13.33 -1.96 15.01
N PHE A 239 13.79 -3.04 14.40
CA PHE A 239 12.92 -3.94 13.64
C PHE A 239 11.86 -4.65 14.53
N ASP A 240 12.13 -4.75 15.83
CA ASP A 240 11.28 -5.30 16.88
C ASP A 240 10.45 -4.24 17.63
N SER A 241 10.51 -2.98 17.19
CA SER A 241 9.74 -1.90 17.83
C SER A 241 8.23 -2.15 17.77
N LEU A 242 7.55 -1.85 18.88
CA LEU A 242 6.10 -2.01 19.03
C LEU A 242 5.46 -0.68 19.41
N PHE A 243 4.30 -0.43 18.84
CA PHE A 243 3.41 0.68 19.16
C PHE A 243 2.23 0.17 19.98
N SER A 244 1.89 0.84 21.07
CA SER A 244 0.76 0.47 21.95
C SER A 244 0.21 1.69 22.67
N GLY A 245 -1.03 1.55 23.20
CA GLY A 245 -1.57 2.55 24.10
C GLY A 245 -0.77 2.65 25.42
N GLU A 246 -0.72 3.86 26.00
CA GLU A 246 -0.14 4.09 27.33
C GLU A 246 -1.16 3.73 28.42
N PRO A 247 -0.83 2.81 29.33
CA PRO A 247 -1.75 2.41 30.38
C PRO A 247 -2.23 3.58 31.24
N GLY A 248 -3.55 3.72 31.36
CA GLY A 248 -4.17 4.79 32.16
C GLY A 248 -4.22 6.16 31.48
N ASN A 249 -3.75 6.28 30.24
CA ASN A 249 -3.80 7.51 29.46
C ASN A 249 -4.46 7.22 28.08
N PRO A 250 -5.74 7.52 27.87
CA PRO A 250 -6.48 7.19 26.65
C PRO A 250 -5.96 7.92 25.40
N ASP A 251 -5.28 9.06 25.58
CA ASP A 251 -4.69 9.84 24.48
C ASP A 251 -3.18 9.64 24.36
N GLY A 252 -2.59 8.78 25.21
CA GLY A 252 -1.17 8.49 25.26
C GLY A 252 -0.79 7.22 24.50
N TRP A 253 0.36 7.28 23.83
CA TRP A 253 0.88 6.18 23.04
C TRP A 253 2.37 5.97 23.30
N LEU A 254 2.79 4.73 23.27
CA LEU A 254 4.17 4.32 23.52
C LEU A 254 4.76 3.65 22.29
N VAL A 255 6.00 3.99 21.97
CA VAL A 255 6.87 3.18 21.11
C VAL A 255 7.93 2.53 21.97
N LYS A 256 8.03 1.21 21.92
CA LYS A 256 9.01 0.42 22.67
C LYS A 256 9.88 -0.38 21.72
N THR A 257 11.18 -0.46 22.02
CA THR A 257 12.11 -1.42 21.43
C THR A 257 12.64 -2.31 22.57
N GLY A 258 12.33 -3.59 22.52
CA GLY A 258 12.45 -4.46 23.69
C GLY A 258 11.63 -3.94 24.87
N ASP A 259 12.27 -3.80 26.04
CA ASP A 259 11.64 -3.26 27.26
C ASP A 259 11.75 -1.73 27.40
N GLN A 260 12.46 -1.08 26.47
CA GLN A 260 12.72 0.37 26.56
C GLN A 260 11.65 1.18 25.83
N VAL A 261 11.04 2.15 26.50
CA VAL A 261 10.23 3.18 25.86
C VAL A 261 11.18 4.17 25.17
N ILE A 262 11.11 4.21 23.83
CA ILE A 262 11.96 5.09 23.02
C ILE A 262 11.26 6.38 22.64
N GLU A 263 9.91 6.37 22.58
CA GLU A 263 9.13 7.58 22.25
C GLU A 263 7.74 7.51 22.89
N ARG A 264 7.16 8.69 23.11
CA ARG A 264 5.78 8.89 23.60
C ARG A 264 5.08 9.87 22.68
N TYR A 265 3.87 9.51 22.26
CA TYR A 265 3.03 10.40 21.45
C TYR A 265 1.72 10.69 22.17
N HIS A 266 1.17 11.86 21.89
CA HIS A 266 -0.25 12.15 22.08
C HIS A 266 -1.01 11.79 20.80
N THR A 267 -2.31 11.51 20.87
CA THR A 267 -3.13 11.20 19.70
C THR A 267 -3.02 12.26 18.59
N ASP A 268 -2.91 13.54 18.96
CA ASP A 268 -2.77 14.66 18.00
C ASP A 268 -1.40 14.71 17.30
N ASP A 269 -0.38 14.03 17.82
CA ASP A 269 0.92 13.89 17.15
C ASP A 269 0.88 12.89 15.99
N LEU A 270 -0.17 12.07 15.93
CA LEU A 270 -0.24 10.92 15.05
C LEU A 270 -1.04 11.21 13.79
N ARG A 271 -0.58 10.62 12.69
CA ARG A 271 -1.41 10.41 11.51
C ARG A 271 -2.00 9.01 11.58
N PHE A 272 -3.26 8.92 11.87
CA PHE A 272 -4.00 7.66 11.88
C PHE A 272 -4.73 7.48 10.55
N LEU A 273 -4.50 6.33 9.92
CA LEU A 273 -5.12 5.96 8.65
C LEU A 273 -5.95 4.68 8.85
N VAL A 274 -7.16 4.69 8.33
CA VAL A 274 -8.01 3.50 8.20
C VAL A 274 -8.17 3.20 6.71
N HIS A 275 -7.82 1.99 6.33
CA HIS A 275 -7.91 1.50 4.96
C HIS A 275 -8.91 0.34 4.92
N TRP A 276 -10.11 0.61 4.42
CA TRP A 276 -11.12 -0.38 4.13
C TRP A 276 -11.08 -0.74 2.65
N SER A 277 -11.26 -2.01 2.30
CA SER A 277 -11.28 -2.47 0.91
C SER A 277 -12.37 -3.49 0.66
N ALA A 278 -12.87 -3.51 -0.58
CA ALA A 278 -13.83 -4.48 -1.09
C ALA A 278 -13.41 -5.00 -2.46
N GLU A 279 -13.66 -6.28 -2.70
CA GLU A 279 -13.71 -6.85 -4.04
C GLU A 279 -15.00 -6.41 -4.72
N VAL A 280 -14.90 -6.05 -5.99
CA VAL A 280 -16.02 -5.54 -6.79
C VAL A 280 -16.19 -6.39 -8.03
N PHE A 281 -17.45 -6.65 -8.39
CA PHE A 281 -17.80 -7.48 -9.55
C PHE A 281 -18.83 -6.74 -10.37
N GLU A 282 -18.57 -6.62 -11.67
CA GLU A 282 -19.42 -5.91 -12.60
C GLU A 282 -20.83 -6.53 -12.66
N ASP A 283 -20.87 -7.88 -12.78
CA ASP A 283 -22.09 -8.65 -12.85
C ASP A 283 -22.00 -9.98 -12.09
N TYR A 284 -23.09 -10.75 -12.11
CA TYR A 284 -23.12 -12.08 -11.49
C TYR A 284 -22.16 -13.08 -12.16
N ALA A 285 -21.91 -12.95 -13.46
CA ALA A 285 -20.99 -13.89 -14.15
C ALA A 285 -19.55 -13.70 -13.65
N GLU A 286 -19.10 -12.47 -13.45
CA GLU A 286 -17.78 -12.17 -12.87
C GLU A 286 -17.69 -12.63 -11.40
N LEU A 287 -18.71 -12.34 -10.59
CA LEU A 287 -18.79 -12.83 -9.22
C LEU A 287 -18.70 -14.37 -9.18
N LYS A 288 -19.43 -15.05 -10.03
CA LYS A 288 -19.43 -16.53 -10.11
C LYS A 288 -18.04 -17.06 -10.45
N LYS A 289 -17.33 -16.51 -11.44
CA LYS A 289 -15.96 -16.89 -11.79
C LYS A 289 -15.00 -16.74 -10.62
N ASN A 290 -15.12 -15.65 -9.87
CA ASN A 290 -14.29 -15.44 -8.68
C ASN A 290 -14.59 -16.45 -7.55
N MET A 291 -15.86 -16.90 -7.44
CA MET A 291 -16.26 -17.85 -6.39
C MET A 291 -15.92 -19.31 -6.74
N ASP A 292 -16.12 -19.71 -7.99
CA ASP A 292 -15.91 -21.10 -8.43
C ASP A 292 -14.52 -21.37 -9.02
N GLY A 293 -13.75 -20.31 -9.26
CA GLY A 293 -12.39 -20.41 -9.80
C GLY A 293 -12.33 -21.02 -11.21
N SER A 294 -13.43 -20.95 -11.98
CA SER A 294 -13.58 -21.65 -13.27
C SER A 294 -12.61 -21.16 -14.36
N ASP A 295 -12.03 -19.97 -14.19
CA ASP A 295 -11.04 -19.40 -15.10
C ASP A 295 -9.74 -18.98 -14.39
N ASN A 296 -9.43 -19.59 -13.24
CA ASN A 296 -8.24 -19.28 -12.48
C ASN A 296 -6.96 -19.49 -13.28
N LEU A 297 -6.08 -18.47 -13.26
CA LEU A 297 -4.73 -18.57 -13.80
C LEU A 297 -3.88 -19.56 -12.99
N THR A 298 -3.03 -20.29 -13.70
CA THR A 298 -1.93 -21.05 -13.10
C THR A 298 -0.61 -20.24 -13.20
N TYR A 299 0.37 -20.56 -12.38
CA TYR A 299 1.69 -19.94 -12.48
C TYR A 299 2.34 -20.17 -13.85
N ASP A 300 2.18 -21.37 -14.44
CA ASP A 300 2.71 -21.66 -15.77
C ASP A 300 2.13 -20.72 -16.83
N GLN A 301 0.81 -20.52 -16.83
CA GLN A 301 0.16 -19.57 -17.75
C GLN A 301 0.68 -18.15 -17.56
N VAL A 302 0.90 -17.73 -16.31
CA VAL A 302 1.43 -16.39 -16.00
C VAL A 302 2.86 -16.26 -16.52
N PHE A 303 3.75 -17.21 -16.22
CA PHE A 303 5.14 -17.15 -16.68
C PHE A 303 5.25 -17.24 -18.19
N ASP A 304 4.51 -18.13 -18.85
CA ASP A 304 4.48 -18.24 -20.31
C ASP A 304 4.08 -16.92 -20.97
N THR A 305 3.07 -16.24 -20.42
CA THR A 305 2.58 -14.94 -20.90
C THR A 305 3.65 -13.84 -20.73
N LEU A 306 4.24 -13.72 -19.56
CA LEU A 306 5.28 -12.74 -19.26
C LEU A 306 6.53 -12.96 -20.12
N ILE A 307 7.00 -14.20 -20.23
CA ILE A 307 8.18 -14.57 -21.03
C ILE A 307 7.95 -14.28 -22.51
N LYS A 308 6.78 -14.64 -23.03
CA LYS A 308 6.41 -14.35 -24.42
C LYS A 308 6.42 -12.86 -24.71
N ASP A 309 5.86 -12.04 -23.82
CA ASP A 309 5.87 -10.57 -23.96
C ASP A 309 7.29 -10.01 -23.91
N VAL A 310 8.09 -10.39 -22.92
CA VAL A 310 9.48 -9.93 -22.76
C VAL A 310 10.33 -10.30 -23.98
N ARG A 311 10.20 -11.54 -24.50
CA ARG A 311 10.89 -11.99 -25.70
C ARG A 311 10.44 -11.25 -26.97
N SER A 312 9.16 -10.88 -27.07
CA SER A 312 8.64 -10.10 -28.20
C SER A 312 9.29 -8.72 -28.29
N ARG A 313 9.81 -8.20 -27.19
CA ARG A 313 10.55 -6.93 -27.08
C ARG A 313 12.07 -7.09 -27.27
N GLY A 314 12.53 -8.29 -27.69
CA GLY A 314 13.94 -8.59 -27.95
C GLY A 314 14.79 -8.88 -26.71
N ILE A 315 14.18 -8.99 -25.53
CA ILE A 315 14.89 -9.32 -24.29
C ILE A 315 15.00 -10.84 -24.16
N GLN A 316 16.23 -11.34 -24.03
CA GLN A 316 16.47 -12.76 -23.84
C GLN A 316 16.23 -13.12 -22.39
N ILE A 317 15.29 -14.03 -22.14
CA ILE A 317 14.95 -14.57 -20.83
C ILE A 317 14.56 -16.04 -20.99
N GLU A 318 15.02 -16.89 -20.06
CA GLU A 318 14.65 -18.30 -20.01
C GLU A 318 13.90 -18.57 -18.71
N THR A 319 13.02 -19.58 -18.74
CA THR A 319 12.30 -20.03 -17.55
C THR A 319 13.24 -20.88 -16.70
N PRO A 320 13.58 -20.48 -15.48
CA PRO A 320 14.37 -21.33 -14.60
C PRO A 320 13.55 -22.50 -14.06
N THR A 321 14.21 -23.47 -13.42
CA THR A 321 13.55 -24.62 -12.79
C THR A 321 12.60 -24.20 -11.66
N ASP A 322 12.93 -23.13 -10.93
CA ASP A 322 12.10 -22.56 -9.88
C ASP A 322 11.90 -21.05 -10.12
N PRO A 323 10.95 -20.67 -10.98
CA PRO A 323 10.75 -19.28 -11.36
C PRO A 323 10.24 -18.40 -10.20
N LEU A 324 9.63 -18.99 -9.18
CA LEU A 324 9.13 -18.23 -8.02
C LEU A 324 10.24 -17.75 -7.09
N ASN A 325 11.38 -18.44 -7.08
CA ASN A 325 12.48 -18.19 -6.14
C ASN A 325 13.82 -17.90 -6.83
N ASP A 326 13.90 -17.83 -8.16
CA ASP A 326 15.13 -17.49 -8.88
C ASP A 326 15.37 -15.97 -8.87
N PRO A 327 16.41 -15.46 -8.18
CA PRO A 327 16.62 -14.02 -8.06
C PRO A 327 16.96 -13.31 -9.37
N ALA A 328 17.66 -13.99 -10.29
CA ALA A 328 18.05 -13.43 -11.57
C ALA A 328 16.82 -13.28 -12.49
N PHE A 329 15.95 -14.27 -12.48
CA PHE A 329 14.69 -14.26 -13.22
C PHE A 329 13.74 -13.18 -12.69
N ILE A 330 13.58 -13.11 -11.36
CA ILE A 330 12.77 -12.08 -10.68
C ILE A 330 13.27 -10.69 -11.03
N LYS A 331 14.60 -10.48 -10.97
CA LYS A 331 15.20 -9.20 -11.33
C LYS A 331 14.94 -8.86 -12.81
N ALA A 332 15.14 -9.80 -13.72
CA ALA A 332 14.94 -9.58 -15.15
C ALA A 332 13.49 -9.17 -15.48
N LEU A 333 12.50 -9.82 -14.83
CA LEU A 333 11.10 -9.44 -14.98
C LEU A 333 10.81 -8.07 -14.36
N ASN A 334 11.34 -7.77 -13.17
CA ASN A 334 11.18 -6.44 -12.56
C ASN A 334 11.75 -5.34 -13.44
N ASP A 335 12.96 -5.54 -13.99
CA ASP A 335 13.59 -4.58 -14.91
C ASP A 335 12.79 -4.42 -16.22
N ALA A 336 12.16 -5.51 -16.70
CA ALA A 336 11.36 -5.49 -17.93
C ALA A 336 10.03 -4.72 -17.80
N TYR A 337 9.52 -4.57 -16.59
CA TYR A 337 8.27 -3.86 -16.28
C TYR A 337 8.47 -2.68 -15.31
N ASP A 338 9.68 -2.10 -15.29
CA ASP A 338 9.98 -0.93 -14.49
C ASP A 338 9.52 0.35 -15.21
N TYR A 339 8.56 1.07 -14.64
CA TYR A 339 8.10 2.35 -15.19
C TYR A 339 9.00 3.54 -14.77
N GLY A 340 9.97 3.32 -13.87
CA GLY A 340 10.96 4.31 -13.45
C GLY A 340 10.48 5.27 -12.35
N GLY A 341 9.28 5.06 -11.80
CA GLY A 341 8.72 5.92 -10.75
C GLY A 341 8.15 7.25 -11.27
N PRO A 342 7.61 8.08 -10.37
CA PRO A 342 7.04 9.39 -10.69
C PRO A 342 8.06 10.37 -11.26
N ALA A 343 7.66 11.08 -12.33
CA ALA A 343 8.50 12.09 -12.98
C ALA A 343 8.50 13.43 -12.23
N GLU A 344 7.42 13.75 -11.52
CA GLU A 344 7.22 15.03 -10.85
C GLU A 344 6.54 14.83 -9.48
N TYR A 345 6.88 15.65 -8.50
CA TYR A 345 6.27 15.70 -7.17
C TYR A 345 5.65 17.07 -6.95
N PRO A 346 4.59 17.20 -6.12
CA PRO A 346 4.04 18.50 -5.77
C PRO A 346 5.09 19.40 -5.14
N ALA A 347 5.13 20.68 -5.54
CA ALA A 347 6.12 21.63 -5.02
C ALA A 347 5.96 21.88 -3.50
N ASP A 348 4.72 21.76 -3.01
CA ASP A 348 4.36 21.92 -1.60
C ASP A 348 4.40 20.59 -0.79
N ALA A 349 4.75 19.49 -1.44
CA ALA A 349 4.99 18.20 -0.83
C ALA A 349 6.10 17.45 -1.59
N PRO A 350 7.33 18.00 -1.63
CA PRO A 350 8.44 17.36 -2.34
C PRO A 350 8.81 16.03 -1.70
N ARG A 351 9.41 15.15 -2.48
CA ARG A 351 10.05 13.97 -1.93
C ARG A 351 11.32 14.40 -1.18
N GLU A 352 11.47 13.98 0.08
CA GLU A 352 12.76 14.07 0.74
C GLU A 352 13.75 13.15 0.02
N LEU A 353 14.78 13.72 -0.55
CA LEU A 353 15.91 12.94 -1.05
C LEU A 353 16.58 12.31 0.17
N VAL A 354 16.72 10.99 0.17
CA VAL A 354 17.65 10.33 1.07
C VAL A 354 19.00 11.00 0.80
N ALA A 355 19.57 11.66 1.79
CA ALA A 355 20.87 12.29 1.65
C ALA A 355 21.84 11.23 1.13
N ALA A 356 22.39 11.50 -0.05
CA ALA A 356 23.39 10.66 -0.67
C ALA A 356 24.66 10.63 0.19
#